data_f44279bd47607ddb8f10cda7556ae5ad
#
_entry.id   f44279bd47607ddb8f10cda7556ae5ad
#
_cell.length_a   1.000
_cell.length_b   1.000
_cell.length_c   1.000
_cell.angle_alpha   90.00
_cell.angle_beta   90.00
_cell.angle_gamma   90.00
#
_symmetry.space_group_name_H-M   'P 1'
#
loop_
_entity.id
_entity.type
_entity.pdbx_description
1 polymer ?
#
loop_
_entity_poly.entity_id
_entity_poly.type
_entity_poly.pdbx_seq_one_letter_code
_entity_poly.pdbx_strand_id
1 'polypeptide(L)'
;LLLDEPTNHLDAESIDWLEQHLQQYAGTVICITHDRYFLDHVAGWILELDRGEGIPWKGNYSSWLDQKTKRMAQEEKQVSKRRKTLERELEWINMAPKARHAKGKARLNSYEALLNEDQKEREAKLEIFIPNGPRLGNKVIEAQHVAKAFGDKLLFDDLNFMLPPNGIVGVIGPNGAGKTTLFKMIMGMESIDKGTFEVGETVQVGYADQTHKDIDPKKTVYQVVSGGQEFIRMGGKEVNARAYLSKFNFAGADQEKLCGVLSGGERN
;
A
#
# COMPACT_ATOMS: atom_id res chain seq x y z
N LEU A 1 25.26 8.14 8.91
CA LEU A 1 24.75 8.03 7.55
C LEU A 1 23.22 8.14 7.58
N LEU A 2 22.62 8.92 6.69
CA LEU A 2 21.17 9.03 6.53
C LEU A 2 20.82 8.54 5.14
N LEU A 3 19.89 7.56 5.06
CA LEU A 3 19.44 6.94 3.82
C LEU A 3 17.91 7.05 3.73
N ASP A 4 17.41 7.56 2.61
CA ASP A 4 15.99 7.64 2.32
C ASP A 4 15.68 6.78 1.10
N GLU A 5 14.86 5.73 1.32
CA GLU A 5 14.49 4.72 0.33
C GLU A 5 15.67 4.18 -0.52
N PRO A 6 16.77 3.71 0.10
CA PRO A 6 17.99 3.37 -0.63
C PRO A 6 17.84 2.16 -1.55
N THR A 7 16.83 1.31 -1.35
CA THR A 7 16.55 0.14 -2.19
C THR A 7 15.75 0.48 -3.45
N ASN A 8 15.17 1.67 -3.51
CA ASN A 8 14.41 2.09 -4.68
C ASN A 8 15.31 2.18 -5.92
N HIS A 9 14.85 1.61 -7.03
CA HIS A 9 15.53 1.57 -8.32
C HIS A 9 16.82 0.73 -8.36
N LEU A 10 17.19 0.05 -7.29
CA LEU A 10 18.28 -0.92 -7.30
C LEU A 10 17.80 -2.28 -7.83
N ASP A 11 18.71 -3.00 -8.45
CA ASP A 11 18.52 -4.42 -8.77
C ASP A 11 18.94 -5.30 -7.58
N ALA A 12 18.61 -6.59 -7.64
CA ALA A 12 18.81 -7.50 -6.53
C ALA A 12 20.30 -7.61 -6.10
N GLU A 13 21.24 -7.57 -7.07
CA GLU A 13 22.67 -7.63 -6.77
C GLU A 13 23.16 -6.38 -6.06
N SER A 14 22.66 -5.21 -6.45
CA SER A 14 22.98 -3.93 -5.80
C SER A 14 22.40 -3.85 -4.40
N ILE A 15 21.21 -4.42 -4.17
CA ILE A 15 20.60 -4.49 -2.83
C ILE A 15 21.44 -5.40 -1.92
N ASP A 16 21.82 -6.58 -2.39
CA ASP A 16 22.66 -7.51 -1.63
C ASP A 16 24.02 -6.88 -1.27
N TRP A 17 24.65 -6.19 -2.22
CA TRP A 17 25.88 -5.44 -1.94
C TRP A 17 25.66 -4.37 -0.86
N LEU A 18 24.55 -3.62 -0.94
CA LEU A 18 24.23 -2.57 0.04
C LEU A 18 24.01 -3.17 1.43
N GLU A 19 23.28 -4.27 1.55
CA GLU A 19 23.06 -4.98 2.80
C GLU A 19 24.39 -5.38 3.45
N GLN A 20 25.27 -6.02 2.69
CA GLN A 20 26.59 -6.45 3.17
C GLN A 20 27.46 -5.25 3.59
N HIS A 21 27.43 -4.16 2.82
CA HIS A 21 28.15 -2.95 3.14
C HIS A 21 27.67 -2.32 4.46
N LEU A 22 26.34 -2.22 4.65
CA LEU A 22 25.77 -1.64 5.86
C LEU A 22 25.97 -2.49 7.11
N GLN A 23 25.97 -3.82 6.99
CA GLN A 23 26.29 -4.73 8.08
C GLN A 23 27.73 -4.57 8.59
N GLN A 24 28.66 -4.18 7.72
CA GLN A 24 30.07 -3.96 8.05
C GLN A 24 30.39 -2.50 8.37
N TYR A 25 29.44 -1.59 8.20
CA TYR A 25 29.65 -0.18 8.40
C TYR A 25 29.85 0.17 9.87
N ALA A 26 30.99 0.74 10.24
CA ALA A 26 31.35 1.02 11.63
C ALA A 26 30.60 2.22 12.26
N GLY A 27 29.87 3.02 11.46
CA GLY A 27 29.14 4.20 11.92
C GLY A 27 27.66 3.91 12.19
N THR A 28 26.97 4.92 12.71
CA THR A 28 25.52 4.85 12.88
C THR A 28 24.81 5.15 11.57
N VAL A 29 23.80 4.35 11.23
CA VAL A 29 22.94 4.48 10.06
C VAL A 29 21.51 4.70 10.49
N ILE A 30 20.84 5.68 9.91
CA ILE A 30 19.39 5.84 9.96
C ILE A 30 18.89 5.67 8.53
N CYS A 31 17.98 4.71 8.36
CA CYS A 31 17.42 4.37 7.06
C CYS A 31 15.90 4.44 7.11
N ILE A 32 15.28 5.12 6.14
CA ILE A 32 13.85 5.11 5.91
C ILE A 32 13.62 4.23 4.70
N THR A 33 12.80 3.19 4.82
CA THR A 33 12.45 2.32 3.69
C THR A 33 11.17 1.53 3.96
N HIS A 34 10.48 1.16 2.87
CA HIS A 34 9.35 0.24 2.87
C HIS A 34 9.75 -1.21 2.60
N ASP A 35 11.03 -1.46 2.31
CA ASP A 35 11.56 -2.81 2.07
C ASP A 35 11.78 -3.56 3.38
N ARG A 36 10.80 -4.40 3.72
CA ARG A 36 10.82 -5.21 4.94
C ARG A 36 11.94 -6.25 4.96
N TYR A 37 12.33 -6.77 3.80
CA TYR A 37 13.40 -7.78 3.72
C TYR A 37 14.75 -7.13 3.98
N PHE A 38 14.99 -5.97 3.37
CA PHE A 38 16.17 -5.18 3.65
C PHE A 38 16.27 -4.80 5.14
N LEU A 39 15.17 -4.31 5.75
CA LEU A 39 15.16 -4.00 7.18
C LEU A 39 15.39 -5.22 8.06
N ASP A 40 14.92 -6.38 7.65
CA ASP A 40 15.09 -7.61 8.42
C ASP A 40 16.57 -8.05 8.47
N HIS A 41 17.33 -7.76 7.41
CA HIS A 41 18.74 -8.12 7.30
C HIS A 41 19.70 -7.09 7.93
N VAL A 42 19.38 -5.78 7.85
CA VAL A 42 20.32 -4.73 8.26
C VAL A 42 19.96 -4.04 9.57
N ALA A 43 18.70 -4.01 9.97
CA ALA A 43 18.26 -3.23 11.13
C ALA A 43 18.42 -3.99 12.44
N GLY A 44 19.11 -3.39 13.40
CA GLY A 44 19.14 -3.86 14.82
C GLY A 44 18.13 -3.12 15.72
N TRP A 45 17.56 -2.02 15.22
CA TRP A 45 16.53 -1.23 15.87
C TRP A 45 15.54 -0.71 14.84
N ILE A 46 14.26 -0.68 15.20
CA ILE A 46 13.20 -0.06 14.43
C ILE A 46 12.65 1.12 15.22
N LEU A 47 12.53 2.27 14.58
CA LEU A 47 11.79 3.44 15.09
C LEU A 47 10.45 3.52 14.38
N GLU A 48 9.39 3.15 15.07
CA GLU A 48 8.03 3.28 14.57
C GLU A 48 7.53 4.70 14.82
N LEU A 49 7.06 5.37 13.78
CA LEU A 49 6.36 6.66 13.88
C LEU A 49 4.86 6.38 13.80
N ASP A 50 4.17 6.51 14.92
CA ASP A 50 2.73 6.24 15.03
C ASP A 50 2.04 7.38 15.79
N ARG A 51 1.00 7.97 15.19
CA ARG A 51 0.15 9.00 15.82
C ARG A 51 0.92 10.18 16.43
N GLY A 52 2.03 10.58 15.79
CA GLY A 52 2.88 11.66 16.23
C GLY A 52 3.89 11.28 17.33
N GLU A 53 3.96 10.02 17.70
CA GLU A 53 4.94 9.48 18.66
C GLU A 53 6.01 8.66 17.94
N GLY A 54 7.24 8.68 18.45
CA GLY A 54 8.33 7.83 17.99
C GLY A 54 8.56 6.69 18.98
N ILE A 55 8.30 5.46 18.59
CA ILE A 55 8.39 4.28 19.46
C ILE A 55 9.58 3.43 19.02
N PRO A 56 10.67 3.39 19.84
CA PRO A 56 11.83 2.58 19.51
C PRO A 56 11.60 1.11 19.89
N TRP A 57 11.97 0.23 18.97
CA TRP A 57 11.91 -1.23 19.13
C TRP A 57 13.29 -1.83 18.91
N LYS A 58 13.70 -2.70 19.81
CA LYS A 58 14.95 -3.46 19.65
C LYS A 58 14.68 -4.72 18.83
N GLY A 59 15.46 -4.91 17.79
CA GLY A 59 15.37 -6.05 16.88
C GLY A 59 15.17 -5.63 15.43
N ASN A 60 15.05 -6.61 14.57
CA ASN A 60 14.78 -6.45 13.14
C ASN A 60 13.26 -6.28 12.86
N TYR A 61 12.90 -6.18 11.59
CA TYR A 61 11.52 -5.97 11.15
C TYR A 61 10.56 -7.09 11.62
N SER A 62 10.95 -8.36 11.49
CA SER A 62 10.13 -9.50 11.92
C SER A 62 9.85 -9.46 13.42
N SER A 63 10.87 -9.15 14.22
CA SER A 63 10.74 -8.97 15.66
C SER A 63 9.81 -7.81 16.05
N TRP A 64 9.92 -6.68 15.34
CA TRP A 64 9.03 -5.55 15.52
C TRP A 64 7.58 -5.91 15.18
N LEU A 65 7.34 -6.62 14.07
CA LEU A 65 6.00 -7.02 13.66
C LEU A 65 5.30 -7.90 14.69
N ASP A 66 6.03 -8.86 15.27
CA ASP A 66 5.53 -9.71 16.35
C ASP A 66 5.16 -8.91 17.60
N GLN A 67 6.02 -7.97 18.00
CA GLN A 67 5.78 -7.12 19.14
C GLN A 67 4.60 -6.17 18.90
N LYS A 68 4.52 -5.56 17.72
CA LYS A 68 3.39 -4.71 17.30
C LYS A 68 2.07 -5.49 17.31
N THR A 69 2.06 -6.70 16.77
CA THR A 69 0.86 -7.55 16.75
C THR A 69 0.37 -7.87 18.17
N LYS A 70 1.29 -8.20 19.09
CA LYS A 70 0.95 -8.44 20.50
C LYS A 70 0.40 -7.18 21.18
N ARG A 71 1.03 -6.02 20.93
CA ARG A 71 0.57 -4.72 21.45
C ARG A 71 -0.84 -4.40 20.95
N MET A 72 -1.07 -4.51 19.64
CA MET A 72 -2.39 -4.25 19.05
C MET A 72 -3.48 -5.18 19.62
N ALA A 73 -3.17 -6.46 19.81
CA ALA A 73 -4.11 -7.40 20.43
C ALA A 73 -4.43 -7.05 21.89
N GLN A 74 -3.47 -6.49 22.64
CA GLN A 74 -3.70 -6.01 23.99
C GLN A 74 -4.54 -4.73 24.01
N GLU A 75 -4.23 -3.78 23.12
CA GLU A 75 -5.00 -2.53 22.96
C GLU A 75 -6.46 -2.84 22.57
N GLU A 76 -6.68 -3.74 21.64
CA GLU A 76 -8.03 -4.16 21.23
C GLU A 76 -8.83 -4.78 22.39
N LYS A 77 -8.18 -5.61 23.22
CA LYS A 77 -8.82 -6.14 24.44
C LYS A 77 -9.14 -5.04 25.45
N GLN A 78 -8.27 -4.03 25.60
CA GLN A 78 -8.52 -2.89 26.49
C GLN A 78 -9.67 -2.03 25.97
N VAL A 79 -9.68 -1.71 24.65
CA VAL A 79 -10.77 -0.97 23.99
C VAL A 79 -12.10 -1.71 24.12
N SER A 80 -12.11 -3.04 23.94
CA SER A 80 -13.34 -3.84 24.10
C SER A 80 -13.85 -3.83 25.54
N LYS A 81 -12.96 -3.97 26.53
CA LYS A 81 -13.33 -3.85 27.97
C LYS A 81 -13.86 -2.46 28.29
N ARG A 82 -13.21 -1.43 27.77
CA ARG A 82 -13.58 -0.03 27.94
C ARG A 82 -14.95 0.28 27.36
N ARG A 83 -15.22 -0.17 26.12
CA ARG A 83 -16.52 -0.05 25.47
C ARG A 83 -17.64 -0.67 26.29
N LYS A 84 -17.43 -1.88 26.83
CA LYS A 84 -18.41 -2.52 27.74
C LYS A 84 -18.63 -1.71 29.01
N THR A 85 -17.60 -1.03 29.52
CA THR A 85 -17.71 -0.15 30.66
C THR A 85 -18.50 1.10 30.32
N LEU A 86 -18.22 1.75 29.17
CA LEU A 86 -18.97 2.89 28.68
C LEU A 86 -20.45 2.58 28.45
N GLU A 87 -20.75 1.42 27.87
CA GLU A 87 -22.14 0.96 27.64
C GLU A 87 -22.88 0.81 29.00
N ARG A 88 -22.25 0.21 30.01
CA ARG A 88 -22.83 0.09 31.36
C ARG A 88 -23.01 1.44 32.07
N GLU A 89 -22.05 2.35 31.92
CA GLU A 89 -22.16 3.69 32.48
C GLU A 89 -23.25 4.49 31.78
N LEU A 90 -23.41 4.34 30.46
CA LEU A 90 -24.48 4.96 29.69
C LEU A 90 -25.87 4.44 30.11
N GLU A 91 -26.01 3.13 30.26
CA GLU A 91 -27.26 2.52 30.80
C GLU A 91 -27.58 3.09 32.18
N TRP A 92 -26.58 3.21 33.06
CA TRP A 92 -26.79 3.77 34.40
C TRP A 92 -27.17 5.26 34.34
N ILE A 93 -26.57 6.06 33.45
CA ILE A 93 -26.92 7.48 33.25
C ILE A 93 -28.37 7.62 32.78
N ASN A 94 -28.85 6.68 31.93
CA ASN A 94 -30.20 6.68 31.40
C ASN A 94 -31.25 6.14 32.36
N MET A 95 -30.84 5.53 33.48
CA MET A 95 -31.81 5.11 34.55
C MET A 95 -32.37 6.31 35.31
N ALA A 96 -33.57 6.10 35.88
CA ALA A 96 -34.45 7.14 36.46
C ALA A 96 -33.79 8.08 37.51
N PRO A 97 -34.26 9.33 37.63
CA PRO A 97 -33.61 10.40 38.43
C PRO A 97 -33.43 10.13 39.92
N LYS A 98 -34.17 9.21 40.53
CA LYS A 98 -34.10 8.90 41.97
C LYS A 98 -32.79 8.22 42.42
N ALA A 99 -31.99 7.69 41.47
CA ALA A 99 -30.72 7.03 41.78
C ALA A 99 -29.49 7.95 41.66
N ARG A 100 -29.70 9.25 41.31
CA ARG A 100 -28.62 10.20 40.92
C ARG A 100 -28.02 11.01 42.08
N HIS A 101 -28.49 10.91 43.32
CA HIS A 101 -28.04 11.80 44.39
C HIS A 101 -26.58 11.53 44.82
N ALA A 102 -25.76 12.59 44.79
CA ALA A 102 -24.43 12.80 45.37
C ALA A 102 -23.23 12.05 44.71
N LYS A 103 -23.38 10.86 44.18
CA LYS A 103 -22.26 10.13 43.49
C LYS A 103 -22.22 10.32 41.96
N GLY A 104 -23.21 11.03 41.39
CA GLY A 104 -23.40 11.17 39.95
C GLY A 104 -22.37 12.04 39.25
N LYS A 105 -21.82 13.08 39.89
CA LYS A 105 -20.94 14.05 39.26
C LYS A 105 -19.54 13.45 38.98
N ALA A 106 -19.01 12.69 39.92
CA ALA A 106 -17.72 11.99 39.72
C ALA A 106 -17.81 10.94 38.65
N ARG A 107 -18.93 10.22 38.53
CA ARG A 107 -19.18 9.20 37.55
C ARG A 107 -19.43 9.76 36.14
N LEU A 108 -20.10 10.90 36.03
CA LEU A 108 -20.24 11.68 34.79
C LEU A 108 -18.89 12.20 34.30
N ASN A 109 -18.06 12.77 35.17
CA ASN A 109 -16.72 13.21 34.81
C ASN A 109 -15.83 12.03 34.37
N SER A 110 -15.99 10.87 35.00
CA SER A 110 -15.28 9.64 34.59
C SER A 110 -15.74 9.13 33.20
N TYR A 111 -17.04 9.22 32.92
CA TYR A 111 -17.62 8.89 31.60
C TYR A 111 -17.12 9.85 30.51
N GLU A 112 -17.13 11.17 30.77
CA GLU A 112 -16.61 12.18 29.84
C GLU A 112 -15.10 12.00 29.57
N ALA A 113 -14.31 11.70 30.61
CA ALA A 113 -12.89 11.39 30.46
C ALA A 113 -12.67 10.14 29.58
N LEU A 114 -13.48 9.10 29.80
CA LEU A 114 -13.44 7.87 28.99
C LEU A 114 -13.87 8.11 27.54
N LEU A 115 -14.84 8.99 27.28
CA LEU A 115 -15.30 9.38 25.94
C LEU A 115 -14.22 10.16 25.19
N ASN A 116 -13.57 11.12 25.85
CA ASN A 116 -12.53 11.96 25.26
C ASN A 116 -11.26 11.14 24.90
N GLU A 117 -10.99 10.06 25.60
CA GLU A 117 -9.91 9.15 25.28
C GLU A 117 -10.25 8.19 24.09
N ASP A 118 -11.54 7.90 23.84
CA ASP A 118 -11.99 6.97 22.76
C ASP A 118 -11.90 7.60 21.36
N GLN A 119 -11.61 8.92 21.28
CA GLN A 119 -11.42 9.64 20.01
C GLN A 119 -10.05 9.44 19.36
N LYS A 120 -9.16 8.63 19.90
CA LYS A 120 -7.97 8.20 19.15
C LYS A 120 -8.43 7.34 17.98
N GLU A 121 -8.39 7.93 16.80
CA GLU A 121 -8.82 7.32 15.54
C GLU A 121 -8.22 5.93 15.36
N ARG A 122 -9.09 4.97 15.09
CA ARG A 122 -8.66 3.63 14.65
C ARG A 122 -8.03 3.80 13.28
N GLU A 123 -6.82 3.30 13.09
CA GLU A 123 -6.31 3.07 11.75
C GLU A 123 -7.32 2.18 11.01
N ALA A 124 -7.97 2.76 10.00
CA ALA A 124 -8.83 1.99 9.13
C ALA A 124 -7.96 0.96 8.40
N LYS A 125 -8.30 -0.32 8.51
CA LYS A 125 -7.62 -1.37 7.74
C LYS A 125 -7.83 -1.06 6.28
N LEU A 126 -6.74 -0.90 5.54
CA LEU A 126 -6.77 -0.72 4.10
C LEU A 126 -7.30 -2.02 3.47
N GLU A 127 -8.48 -1.98 2.87
CA GLU A 127 -9.07 -3.08 2.13
C GLU A 127 -9.00 -2.77 0.63
N ILE A 128 -7.95 -3.26 -0.02
CA ILE A 128 -7.85 -3.16 -1.48
C ILE A 128 -8.71 -4.28 -2.09
N PHE A 129 -9.75 -3.90 -2.81
CA PHE A 129 -10.57 -4.79 -3.59
C PHE A 129 -10.41 -4.50 -5.07
N ILE A 130 -9.80 -5.43 -5.80
CA ILE A 130 -9.71 -5.42 -7.26
C ILE A 130 -10.70 -6.46 -7.79
N PRO A 131 -11.76 -6.05 -8.50
CA PRO A 131 -12.71 -7.01 -9.04
C PRO A 131 -12.05 -7.89 -10.10
N ASN A 132 -12.43 -9.15 -10.13
CA ASN A 132 -11.97 -10.04 -11.19
C ASN A 132 -12.45 -9.53 -12.54
N GLY A 133 -11.55 -9.57 -13.52
CA GLY A 133 -11.87 -9.32 -14.92
C GLY A 133 -12.70 -10.44 -15.54
N PRO A 134 -13.02 -10.36 -16.85
CA PRO A 134 -13.65 -11.44 -17.57
C PRO A 134 -12.76 -12.69 -17.53
N ARG A 135 -13.38 -13.87 -17.72
CA ARG A 135 -12.65 -15.14 -17.72
C ARG A 135 -11.58 -15.11 -18.80
N LEU A 136 -10.34 -15.34 -18.41
CA LEU A 136 -9.22 -15.46 -19.33
C LEU A 136 -9.36 -16.73 -20.17
N GLY A 137 -9.05 -16.62 -21.46
CA GLY A 137 -8.91 -17.76 -22.36
C GLY A 137 -7.63 -18.58 -22.04
N ASN A 138 -7.36 -19.57 -22.89
CA ASN A 138 -6.16 -20.41 -22.74
C ASN A 138 -4.86 -19.64 -23.03
N LYS A 139 -4.92 -18.63 -23.89
CA LYS A 139 -3.80 -17.71 -24.19
C LYS A 139 -4.00 -16.42 -23.43
N VAL A 140 -3.03 -16.04 -22.61
CA VAL A 140 -3.01 -14.74 -21.93
C VAL A 140 -2.09 -13.80 -22.68
N ILE A 141 -0.79 -14.04 -22.64
CA ILE A 141 0.22 -13.33 -23.43
C ILE A 141 1.23 -14.37 -23.91
N GLU A 142 1.51 -14.40 -25.17
CA GLU A 142 2.50 -15.26 -25.78
C GLU A 142 3.52 -14.41 -26.56
N ALA A 143 4.79 -14.62 -26.28
CA ALA A 143 5.90 -14.02 -27.00
C ALA A 143 6.57 -15.10 -27.85
N GLN A 144 6.75 -14.85 -29.15
CA GLN A 144 7.39 -15.77 -30.08
C GLN A 144 8.51 -15.05 -30.80
N HIS A 145 9.74 -15.54 -30.62
CA HIS A 145 10.96 -15.08 -31.27
C HIS A 145 11.17 -13.57 -31.20
N VAL A 146 10.80 -12.97 -30.03
CA VAL A 146 10.86 -11.52 -29.85
C VAL A 146 12.29 -11.06 -29.67
N ALA A 147 12.70 -10.12 -30.50
CA ALA A 147 13.98 -9.42 -30.37
C ALA A 147 13.77 -7.92 -30.22
N LYS A 148 14.63 -7.27 -29.43
CA LYS A 148 14.66 -5.82 -29.25
C LYS A 148 16.08 -5.35 -29.00
N ALA A 149 16.45 -4.29 -29.74
CA ALA A 149 17.69 -3.55 -29.54
C ALA A 149 17.44 -2.05 -29.56
N PHE A 150 18.31 -1.29 -28.92
CA PHE A 150 18.37 0.17 -29.03
C PHE A 150 19.77 0.58 -29.50
N GLY A 151 19.87 0.96 -30.79
CA GLY A 151 21.16 1.16 -31.43
C GLY A 151 22.01 -0.10 -31.35
N ASP A 152 23.20 0.00 -30.77
CA ASP A 152 24.13 -1.14 -30.62
C ASP A 152 23.83 -2.00 -29.39
N LYS A 153 22.90 -1.60 -28.52
CA LYS A 153 22.54 -2.33 -27.31
C LYS A 153 21.42 -3.31 -27.58
N LEU A 154 21.77 -4.59 -27.68
CA LEU A 154 20.82 -5.70 -27.71
C LEU A 154 20.24 -5.90 -26.29
N LEU A 155 18.93 -5.89 -26.16
CA LEU A 155 18.23 -6.21 -24.90
C LEU A 155 17.88 -7.68 -24.81
N PHE A 156 17.22 -8.22 -25.82
CA PHE A 156 16.93 -9.64 -25.98
C PHE A 156 16.92 -10.03 -27.44
N ASP A 157 17.31 -11.26 -27.66
CA ASP A 157 17.28 -11.93 -28.94
C ASP A 157 16.59 -13.28 -28.74
N ASP A 158 15.59 -13.57 -29.58
CA ASP A 158 14.82 -14.82 -29.52
C ASP A 158 14.11 -15.10 -28.18
N LEU A 159 13.47 -14.08 -27.60
CA LEU A 159 12.70 -14.21 -26.36
C LEU A 159 11.39 -14.96 -26.63
N ASN A 160 11.22 -16.10 -25.97
CA ASN A 160 10.04 -16.95 -26.10
C ASN A 160 9.46 -17.24 -24.71
N PHE A 161 8.19 -16.93 -24.49
CA PHE A 161 7.47 -17.32 -23.28
C PHE A 161 5.94 -17.27 -23.49
N MET A 162 5.23 -17.95 -22.60
CA MET A 162 3.78 -17.88 -22.51
C MET A 162 3.39 -17.65 -21.05
N LEU A 163 2.55 -16.64 -20.78
CA LEU A 163 2.02 -16.39 -19.45
C LEU A 163 0.84 -17.31 -19.17
N PRO A 164 0.86 -18.04 -18.05
CA PRO A 164 -0.25 -18.92 -17.69
C PRO A 164 -1.46 -18.07 -17.21
N PRO A 165 -2.70 -18.52 -17.46
CA PRO A 165 -3.89 -17.90 -16.91
C PRO A 165 -3.87 -18.00 -15.37
N ASN A 166 -4.25 -16.91 -14.70
CA ASN A 166 -4.26 -16.77 -13.24
C ASN A 166 -2.89 -16.96 -12.56
N GLY A 167 -1.79 -16.89 -13.32
CA GLY A 167 -0.43 -16.94 -12.79
C GLY A 167 0.09 -15.57 -12.34
N ILE A 168 1.03 -15.58 -11.41
CA ILE A 168 1.86 -14.41 -11.06
C ILE A 168 3.26 -14.69 -11.58
N VAL A 169 3.75 -13.83 -12.45
CA VAL A 169 5.08 -13.97 -13.05
C VAL A 169 5.93 -12.77 -12.64
N GLY A 170 7.02 -13.03 -11.93
CA GLY A 170 8.02 -12.03 -11.58
C GLY A 170 9.06 -11.91 -12.69
N VAL A 171 9.36 -10.67 -13.13
CA VAL A 171 10.43 -10.37 -14.10
C VAL A 171 11.60 -9.77 -13.34
N ILE A 172 12.72 -10.49 -13.30
CA ILE A 172 13.94 -10.10 -12.61
C ILE A 172 15.08 -9.88 -13.62
N GLY A 173 16.08 -9.12 -13.22
CA GLY A 173 17.29 -8.87 -14.01
C GLY A 173 17.94 -7.53 -13.63
N PRO A 174 19.19 -7.30 -14.05
CA PRO A 174 19.93 -6.09 -13.74
C PRO A 174 19.27 -4.83 -14.31
N ASN A 175 19.69 -3.68 -13.81
CA ASN A 175 19.22 -2.41 -14.34
C ASN A 175 19.67 -2.24 -15.80
N GLY A 176 18.71 -1.80 -16.64
CA GLY A 176 18.96 -1.68 -18.08
C GLY A 176 18.87 -2.98 -18.88
N ALA A 177 18.43 -4.11 -18.27
CA ALA A 177 18.19 -5.38 -18.98
C ALA A 177 16.95 -5.37 -19.89
N GLY A 178 16.12 -4.33 -19.82
CA GLY A 178 14.94 -4.23 -20.69
C GLY A 178 13.61 -4.60 -20.01
N LYS A 179 13.55 -4.76 -18.68
CA LYS A 179 12.31 -5.11 -17.95
C LYS A 179 11.14 -4.19 -18.28
N THR A 180 11.34 -2.89 -18.16
CA THR A 180 10.31 -1.88 -18.49
C THR A 180 10.00 -1.85 -19.99
N THR A 181 11.00 -2.11 -20.84
CA THR A 181 10.82 -2.18 -22.30
C THR A 181 9.94 -3.36 -22.67
N LEU A 182 10.12 -4.52 -22.01
CA LEU A 182 9.28 -5.70 -22.18
C LEU A 182 7.79 -5.36 -21.90
N PHE A 183 7.51 -4.69 -20.78
CA PHE A 183 6.14 -4.27 -20.47
C PHE A 183 5.57 -3.29 -21.49
N LYS A 184 6.37 -2.31 -21.93
CA LYS A 184 5.95 -1.36 -22.96
C LYS A 184 5.64 -2.03 -24.31
N MET A 185 6.40 -3.07 -24.68
CA MET A 185 6.13 -3.86 -25.89
C MET A 185 4.83 -4.66 -25.77
N ILE A 186 4.57 -5.29 -24.62
CA ILE A 186 3.32 -6.00 -24.32
C ILE A 186 2.13 -5.03 -24.42
N MET A 187 2.29 -3.78 -23.98
CA MET A 187 1.27 -2.74 -24.05
C MET A 187 1.15 -2.09 -25.45
N GLY A 188 2.01 -2.45 -26.39
CA GLY A 188 2.06 -1.78 -27.70
C GLY A 188 2.58 -0.34 -27.69
N MET A 189 3.19 0.10 -26.55
CA MET A 189 3.79 1.43 -26.41
C MET A 189 5.20 1.51 -27.02
N GLU A 190 5.82 0.37 -27.25
CA GLU A 190 7.15 0.24 -27.84
C GLU A 190 7.10 -0.83 -28.95
N SER A 191 7.74 -0.56 -30.08
CA SER A 191 7.78 -1.50 -31.19
C SER A 191 8.75 -2.66 -30.92
N ILE A 192 8.45 -3.83 -31.43
CA ILE A 192 9.37 -4.97 -31.50
C ILE A 192 10.18 -4.90 -32.79
N ASP A 193 11.41 -5.39 -32.76
CA ASP A 193 12.26 -5.43 -33.94
C ASP A 193 12.06 -6.73 -34.75
N LYS A 194 11.84 -7.86 -34.03
CA LYS A 194 11.48 -9.16 -34.61
C LYS A 194 10.52 -9.91 -33.73
N GLY A 195 9.84 -10.92 -34.29
CA GLY A 195 8.91 -11.76 -33.56
C GLY A 195 7.51 -11.18 -33.42
N THR A 196 6.73 -11.74 -32.51
CA THR A 196 5.34 -11.34 -32.24
C THR A 196 4.98 -11.42 -30.76
N PHE A 197 4.13 -10.52 -30.32
CA PHE A 197 3.36 -10.68 -29.07
C PHE A 197 1.91 -10.94 -29.43
N GLU A 198 1.36 -12.04 -28.92
CA GLU A 198 -0.06 -12.33 -29.00
C GLU A 198 -0.70 -12.10 -27.62
N VAL A 199 -1.64 -11.17 -27.54
CA VAL A 199 -2.47 -10.94 -26.36
C VAL A 199 -3.83 -11.59 -26.58
N GLY A 200 -4.30 -12.42 -25.67
CA GLY A 200 -5.57 -13.11 -25.80
C GLY A 200 -6.74 -12.15 -25.95
N GLU A 201 -7.72 -12.49 -26.79
CA GLU A 201 -8.87 -11.60 -27.13
C GLU A 201 -9.70 -11.17 -25.90
N THR A 202 -9.70 -11.98 -24.86
CA THR A 202 -10.42 -11.70 -23.60
C THR A 202 -9.58 -10.96 -22.57
N VAL A 203 -8.31 -10.68 -22.88
CA VAL A 203 -7.36 -10.06 -21.93
C VAL A 203 -7.45 -8.55 -22.01
N GLN A 204 -7.71 -7.92 -20.89
CA GLN A 204 -7.58 -6.48 -20.70
C GLN A 204 -6.31 -6.20 -19.91
N VAL A 205 -5.33 -5.60 -20.58
CA VAL A 205 -4.05 -5.30 -19.94
C VAL A 205 -4.14 -3.95 -19.22
N GLY A 206 -3.89 -3.94 -17.91
CA GLY A 206 -3.70 -2.73 -17.13
C GLY A 206 -2.22 -2.52 -16.84
N TYR A 207 -1.73 -1.31 -16.97
CA TYR A 207 -0.35 -0.95 -16.68
C TYR A 207 -0.29 0.11 -15.59
N ALA A 208 0.40 -0.20 -14.50
CA ALA A 208 0.72 0.75 -13.46
C ALA A 208 2.22 1.06 -13.52
N ASP A 209 2.58 2.30 -13.83
CA ASP A 209 3.96 2.74 -13.87
C ASP A 209 4.38 3.40 -12.55
N GLN A 210 5.69 3.45 -12.29
CA GLN A 210 6.27 4.07 -11.10
C GLN A 210 6.17 5.59 -11.11
N THR A 211 5.95 6.21 -12.26
CA THR A 211 6.03 7.67 -12.43
C THR A 211 4.68 8.36 -12.33
N HIS A 212 3.58 7.58 -12.33
CA HIS A 212 2.19 8.08 -12.24
C HIS A 212 1.91 9.28 -13.17
N LYS A 213 2.50 9.26 -14.39
CA LYS A 213 2.36 10.35 -15.36
C LYS A 213 0.94 10.58 -15.83
N ASP A 214 0.11 9.55 -15.72
CA ASP A 214 -1.30 9.59 -16.13
C ASP A 214 -2.19 10.33 -15.12
N ILE A 215 -1.69 10.64 -13.94
CA ILE A 215 -2.42 11.39 -12.91
C ILE A 215 -2.27 12.88 -13.16
N ASP A 216 -3.38 13.54 -13.53
CA ASP A 216 -3.42 14.99 -13.68
C ASP A 216 -3.30 15.69 -12.30
N PRO A 217 -2.20 16.45 -12.04
CA PRO A 217 -1.97 17.07 -10.74
C PRO A 217 -3.00 18.15 -10.38
N LYS A 218 -3.78 18.63 -11.36
CA LYS A 218 -4.80 19.68 -11.18
C LYS A 218 -6.17 19.11 -10.82
N LYS A 219 -6.37 17.81 -10.95
CA LYS A 219 -7.62 17.14 -10.57
C LYS A 219 -7.58 16.71 -9.11
N THR A 220 -8.76 16.64 -8.48
CA THR A 220 -8.89 16.06 -7.14
C THR A 220 -8.81 14.54 -7.21
N VAL A 221 -8.49 13.91 -6.08
CA VAL A 221 -8.50 12.44 -5.94
C VAL A 221 -9.83 11.87 -6.40
N TYR A 222 -10.94 12.50 -5.97
CA TYR A 222 -12.28 12.13 -6.38
C TYR A 222 -12.46 12.20 -7.90
N GLN A 223 -12.02 13.28 -8.54
CA GLN A 223 -12.14 13.44 -9.99
C GLN A 223 -11.31 12.45 -10.79
N VAL A 224 -10.13 12.10 -10.32
CA VAL A 224 -9.25 11.12 -11.00
C VAL A 224 -9.87 9.74 -10.95
N VAL A 225 -10.37 9.32 -9.78
CA VAL A 225 -10.88 7.94 -9.59
C VAL A 225 -12.28 7.76 -10.18
N SER A 226 -13.16 8.77 -10.06
CA SER A 226 -14.56 8.65 -10.47
C SER A 226 -14.87 9.26 -11.85
N GLY A 227 -13.93 10.02 -12.43
CA GLY A 227 -14.24 10.87 -13.58
C GLY A 227 -15.26 11.96 -13.26
N GLY A 228 -15.47 12.29 -11.98
CA GLY A 228 -16.50 13.23 -11.50
C GLY A 228 -17.90 12.60 -11.34
N GLN A 229 -18.03 11.28 -11.50
CA GLN A 229 -19.30 10.57 -11.34
C GLN A 229 -19.49 10.11 -9.90
N GLU A 230 -20.73 10.09 -9.42
CA GLU A 230 -21.06 9.63 -8.06
C GLU A 230 -20.88 8.11 -7.92
N PHE A 231 -21.13 7.36 -8.98
CA PHE A 231 -21.02 5.91 -9.03
C PHE A 231 -20.00 5.48 -10.07
N ILE A 232 -19.14 4.53 -9.70
CA ILE A 232 -18.18 3.87 -10.59
C ILE A 232 -18.59 2.42 -10.81
N ARG A 233 -18.39 1.92 -12.03
CA ARG A 233 -18.66 0.50 -12.33
C ARG A 233 -17.40 -0.34 -12.08
N MET A 234 -17.54 -1.32 -11.19
CA MET A 234 -16.48 -2.25 -10.84
C MET A 234 -17.00 -3.68 -10.85
N GLY A 235 -16.44 -4.53 -11.71
CA GLY A 235 -16.85 -5.93 -11.80
C GLY A 235 -18.34 -6.14 -12.05
N GLY A 236 -18.96 -5.26 -12.84
CA GLY A 236 -20.41 -5.32 -13.14
C GLY A 236 -21.33 -4.76 -12.05
N LYS A 237 -20.78 -4.26 -10.96
CA LYS A 237 -21.53 -3.60 -9.87
C LYS A 237 -21.28 -2.09 -9.87
N GLU A 238 -22.29 -1.33 -9.51
CA GLU A 238 -22.15 0.10 -9.22
C GLU A 238 -21.75 0.32 -7.77
N VAL A 239 -20.68 1.05 -7.56
CA VAL A 239 -20.13 1.36 -6.23
C VAL A 239 -20.05 2.87 -6.08
N ASN A 240 -20.50 3.41 -4.95
CA ASN A 240 -20.35 4.83 -4.65
C ASN A 240 -18.86 5.19 -4.59
N ALA A 241 -18.43 6.17 -5.39
CA ALA A 241 -17.03 6.55 -5.53
C ALA A 241 -16.40 7.06 -4.23
N ARG A 242 -17.16 7.83 -3.42
CA ARG A 242 -16.67 8.34 -2.14
C ARG A 242 -16.49 7.23 -1.10
N ALA A 243 -17.41 6.27 -1.06
CA ALA A 243 -17.30 5.10 -0.21
C ALA A 243 -16.13 4.21 -0.63
N TYR A 244 -15.86 4.11 -1.94
CA TYR A 244 -14.70 3.39 -2.46
C TYR A 244 -13.39 4.06 -2.04
N LEU A 245 -13.26 5.39 -2.21
CA LEU A 245 -12.09 6.15 -1.79
C LEU A 245 -11.81 6.06 -0.28
N SER A 246 -12.86 6.01 0.54
CA SER A 246 -12.70 5.86 1.99
C SER A 246 -12.04 4.54 2.38
N LYS A 247 -12.13 3.49 1.55
CA LYS A 247 -11.41 2.22 1.77
C LYS A 247 -9.90 2.35 1.60
N PHE A 248 -9.45 3.38 0.89
CA PHE A 248 -8.04 3.72 0.67
C PHE A 248 -7.56 4.84 1.62
N ASN A 249 -8.25 5.05 2.73
CA ASN A 249 -7.96 6.10 3.71
C ASN A 249 -8.15 7.54 3.21
N PHE A 250 -8.75 7.74 2.03
CA PHE A 250 -9.18 9.06 1.59
C PHE A 250 -10.59 9.34 2.10
N ALA A 251 -10.72 9.94 3.28
CA ALA A 251 -12.01 10.25 3.88
C ALA A 251 -12.30 11.76 3.88
N GLY A 252 -13.56 12.13 3.71
CA GLY A 252 -14.00 13.52 3.81
C GLY A 252 -13.24 14.49 2.93
N ALA A 253 -12.51 15.43 3.54
CA ALA A 253 -11.75 16.47 2.83
C ALA A 253 -10.57 15.94 2.01
N ASP A 254 -10.02 14.75 2.34
CA ASP A 254 -8.89 14.19 1.62
C ASP A 254 -9.26 13.82 0.17
N GLN A 255 -10.51 13.50 -0.09
CA GLN A 255 -11.02 13.21 -1.43
C GLN A 255 -11.01 14.43 -2.36
N GLU A 256 -11.04 15.62 -1.77
CA GLU A 256 -11.01 16.90 -2.50
C GLU A 256 -9.59 17.47 -2.64
N LYS A 257 -8.57 16.82 -2.08
CA LYS A 257 -7.18 17.21 -2.29
C LYS A 257 -6.81 17.08 -3.77
N LEU A 258 -6.05 18.05 -4.26
CA LEU A 258 -5.47 17.97 -5.60
C LEU A 258 -4.39 16.88 -5.62
N CYS A 259 -4.35 16.09 -6.69
CA CYS A 259 -3.34 15.02 -6.82
C CYS A 259 -1.90 15.54 -6.82
N GLY A 260 -1.71 16.83 -7.19
CA GLY A 260 -0.39 17.46 -7.16
C GLY A 260 0.19 17.70 -5.76
N VAL A 261 -0.64 17.77 -4.72
CA VAL A 261 -0.20 18.00 -3.33
C VAL A 261 -0.11 16.72 -2.50
N LEU A 262 -0.44 15.58 -3.09
CA LEU A 262 -0.33 14.29 -2.42
C LEU A 262 1.13 13.92 -2.17
N SER A 263 1.39 13.32 -1.02
CA SER A 263 2.68 12.67 -0.74
C SER A 263 2.93 11.50 -1.70
N GLY A 264 4.17 11.03 -1.78
CA GLY A 264 4.51 9.86 -2.60
C GLY A 264 3.67 8.63 -2.23
N GLY A 265 3.50 8.36 -0.93
CA GLY A 265 2.70 7.24 -0.43
C GLY A 265 1.19 7.39 -0.68
N GLU A 266 0.64 8.61 -0.61
CA GLU A 266 -0.78 8.87 -0.96
C GLU A 266 -1.03 8.75 -2.47
N ARG A 267 0.01 8.91 -3.28
CA ARG A 267 -0.10 8.83 -4.75
C ARG A 267 0.02 7.38 -5.25
N ASN A 268 0.79 6.55 -4.59
CA ASN A 268 0.90 5.10 -4.84
C ASN A 268 -0.33 4.35 -4.36
#